data_21607f920d84beb170e38840bcd0862c
#
_entry.id   21607f920d84beb170e38840bcd0862c
#
_cell.length_a   1.000
_cell.length_b   1.000
_cell.length_c   1.000
_cell.angle_alpha   90.00
_cell.angle_beta   90.00
_cell.angle_gamma   90.00
#
_symmetry.space_group_name_H-M   'P 1'
#
loop_
_entity.id
_entity.type
_entity.pdbx_description
1 polymer ?
#
loop_
_entity_poly.entity_id
_entity_poly.type
_entity_poly.pdbx_seq_one_letter_code
_entity_poly.pdbx_strand_id
1 'polypeptide(L)'
;MENKFLTPKTVFIGGSGKTKRIGIGGYEPITIQTMWKEEIVNIYEDDVALNDLLNRIDNLQKLGCSILRFAVPDVKSALSLVKIAEHTSMPLVADIHFDYKLALECLKGNVAAIRINPGNIGSRDKVEAVVNACKEKGAAIRIGVNSGSLPKDLAQLVEQGKMTRAKALSETAIREVSVFNELNFDQVVVSMKASSVQETIDANETFASMYDIPLHVGVTEAGPLITGVVKSTFAFSKLINEGIGSTIRVSLSSTPENEVITGREILHECGKRTGGVTIVSCPRCGRVGFDVHGFVDRWQNELLSLDKNITVAVMGCVVNGPGEGKHADIGIAGGKD
;
A
#
# COMPACT_ATOMS: atom_id res chain seq x y z
N MET A 1 -21.06 -17.86 -9.63
CA MET A 1 -21.03 -17.78 -8.14
C MET A 1 -21.44 -16.37 -7.80
N GLU A 2 -22.51 -16.18 -7.03
CA GLU A 2 -22.88 -14.85 -6.53
C GLU A 2 -21.76 -14.31 -5.66
N ASN A 3 -21.39 -13.04 -5.88
CA ASN A 3 -20.38 -12.39 -5.07
C ASN A 3 -20.89 -12.31 -3.62
N LYS A 4 -20.18 -12.95 -2.70
CA LYS A 4 -20.49 -12.94 -1.26
C LYS A 4 -20.41 -11.52 -0.66
N PHE A 5 -19.60 -10.65 -1.27
CA PHE A 5 -19.33 -9.30 -0.78
C PHE A 5 -19.78 -8.25 -1.79
N LEU A 6 -20.06 -7.05 -1.30
CA LEU A 6 -20.47 -5.93 -2.11
C LEU A 6 -19.32 -5.44 -2.99
N THR A 7 -19.60 -5.11 -4.25
CA THR A 7 -18.63 -4.43 -5.11
C THR A 7 -18.42 -3.01 -4.57
N PRO A 8 -17.18 -2.63 -4.20
CA PRO A 8 -16.94 -1.31 -3.63
C PRO A 8 -17.16 -0.21 -4.67
N LYS A 9 -17.55 0.99 -4.20
CA LYS A 9 -17.55 2.22 -5.00
C LYS A 9 -16.14 2.53 -5.49
N THR A 10 -16.05 3.34 -6.55
CA THR A 10 -14.76 3.90 -6.97
C THR A 10 -14.53 5.24 -6.28
N VAL A 11 -13.42 5.36 -5.57
CA VAL A 11 -12.89 6.60 -5.00
C VAL A 11 -11.70 7.05 -5.83
N PHE A 12 -11.69 8.31 -6.25
CA PHE A 12 -10.58 8.85 -7.02
C PHE A 12 -9.63 9.66 -6.16
N ILE A 13 -8.32 9.50 -6.39
CA ILE A 13 -7.27 10.29 -5.76
C ILE A 13 -6.35 10.90 -6.81
N GLY A 14 -5.75 12.05 -6.50
CA GLY A 14 -4.91 12.79 -7.43
C GLY A 14 -5.69 13.51 -8.53
N GLY A 15 -5.01 13.80 -9.65
CA GLY A 15 -5.58 14.55 -10.76
C GLY A 15 -5.42 16.07 -10.66
N SER A 16 -4.67 16.56 -9.67
CA SER A 16 -4.30 17.95 -9.52
C SER A 16 -2.83 18.17 -9.90
N GLY A 17 -2.53 19.24 -10.60
CA GLY A 17 -1.17 19.55 -11.05
C GLY A 17 -0.58 18.44 -11.92
N LYS A 18 0.60 17.93 -11.53
CA LYS A 18 1.28 16.81 -12.21
C LYS A 18 0.81 15.45 -11.73
N THR A 19 0.08 15.38 -10.62
CA THR A 19 -0.30 14.14 -9.97
C THR A 19 -1.28 13.34 -10.83
N LYS A 20 -0.98 12.08 -11.09
CA LYS A 20 -1.88 11.17 -11.81
C LYS A 20 -3.18 11.00 -11.03
N ARG A 21 -4.31 10.95 -11.75
CA ARG A 21 -5.58 10.53 -11.18
C ARG A 21 -5.67 9.02 -11.25
N ILE A 22 -5.95 8.38 -10.13
CA ILE A 22 -6.15 6.94 -10.05
C ILE A 22 -7.46 6.63 -9.31
N GLY A 23 -8.15 5.57 -9.74
CA GLY A 23 -9.32 5.03 -9.08
C GLY A 23 -8.94 3.95 -8.07
N ILE A 24 -9.67 3.88 -6.97
CA ILE A 24 -9.56 2.87 -5.92
C ILE A 24 -10.95 2.26 -5.70
N GLY A 25 -11.10 0.97 -5.92
CA GLY A 25 -12.38 0.27 -5.83
C GLY A 25 -13.07 0.11 -7.18
N GLY A 26 -14.31 -0.32 -7.19
CA GLY A 26 -15.05 -0.65 -8.40
C GLY A 26 -14.35 -1.75 -9.20
N TYR A 27 -14.17 -1.49 -10.47
CA TYR A 27 -13.43 -2.37 -11.41
C TYR A 27 -12.00 -1.88 -11.68
N GLU A 28 -11.52 -0.89 -10.93
CA GLU A 28 -10.17 -0.38 -11.08
C GLU A 28 -9.13 -1.42 -10.63
N PRO A 29 -7.94 -1.44 -11.23
CA PRO A 29 -6.87 -2.33 -10.80
C PRO A 29 -6.49 -2.11 -9.33
N ILE A 30 -6.18 -3.20 -8.62
CA ILE A 30 -5.71 -3.10 -7.22
C ILE A 30 -4.37 -2.36 -7.19
N THR A 31 -4.32 -1.28 -6.45
CA THR A 31 -3.13 -0.43 -6.34
C THR A 31 -2.20 -0.88 -5.22
N ILE A 32 -0.89 -0.70 -5.43
CA ILE A 32 0.13 -0.94 -4.41
C ILE A 32 0.51 0.40 -3.78
N GLN A 33 0.36 0.48 -2.46
CA GLN A 33 0.85 1.59 -1.67
C GLN A 33 2.05 1.14 -0.82
N THR A 34 3.08 1.99 -0.72
CA THR A 34 4.08 1.86 0.34
C THR A 34 4.15 3.13 1.19
N MET A 35 5.00 3.14 2.19
CA MET A 35 5.21 4.27 3.08
C MET A 35 6.68 4.69 3.05
N TRP A 36 6.92 5.97 2.87
CA TRP A 36 8.23 6.55 3.02
C TRP A 36 8.71 6.39 4.48
N LYS A 37 9.96 5.99 4.67
CA LYS A 37 10.46 5.57 5.99
C LYS A 37 11.40 6.56 6.65
N GLU A 38 11.73 7.63 5.95
CA GLU A 38 12.66 8.65 6.40
C GLU A 38 11.93 9.95 6.70
N GLU A 39 12.55 10.81 7.48
CA GLU A 39 12.05 12.17 7.71
C GLU A 39 12.19 13.01 6.44
N ILE A 40 11.24 13.93 6.23
CA ILE A 40 11.22 14.83 5.06
C ILE A 40 11.33 16.30 5.46
N VAL A 41 11.60 16.60 6.72
CA VAL A 41 11.59 17.96 7.28
C VAL A 41 12.52 18.93 6.55
N ASN A 42 13.61 18.46 6.00
CA ASN A 42 14.61 19.29 5.31
C ASN A 42 14.33 19.51 3.82
N ILE A 43 13.41 18.75 3.24
CA ILE A 43 13.14 18.77 1.77
C ILE A 43 12.61 20.13 1.31
N TYR A 44 11.90 20.85 2.17
CA TYR A 44 11.35 22.17 1.84
C TYR A 44 12.43 23.20 1.46
N GLU A 45 13.59 23.15 2.12
CA GLU A 45 14.67 24.12 1.95
C GLU A 45 15.86 23.58 1.13
N ASP A 46 15.88 22.29 0.79
CA ASP A 46 17.00 21.60 0.13
C ASP A 46 16.57 20.98 -1.20
N ASP A 47 16.94 21.64 -2.30
CA ASP A 47 16.62 21.16 -3.65
C ASP A 47 17.43 19.92 -4.07
N VAL A 48 18.62 19.69 -3.49
CA VAL A 48 19.42 18.49 -3.75
C VAL A 48 18.73 17.29 -3.12
N ALA A 49 18.35 17.39 -1.84
CA ALA A 49 17.61 16.35 -1.15
C ALA A 49 16.24 16.09 -1.81
N LEU A 50 15.57 17.13 -2.32
CA LEU A 50 14.33 16.98 -3.10
C LEU A 50 14.57 16.13 -4.35
N ASN A 51 15.60 16.43 -5.15
CA ASN A 51 15.88 15.70 -6.38
C ASN A 51 16.24 14.23 -6.10
N ASP A 52 17.02 13.95 -5.08
CA ASP A 52 17.36 12.58 -4.68
C ASP A 52 16.10 11.80 -4.25
N LEU A 53 15.21 12.44 -3.49
CA LEU A 53 13.94 11.84 -3.09
C LEU A 53 13.04 11.59 -4.31
N LEU A 54 12.95 12.52 -5.25
CA LEU A 54 12.15 12.35 -6.48
C LEU A 54 12.66 11.19 -7.32
N ASN A 55 13.98 11.02 -7.46
CA ASN A 55 14.56 9.87 -8.16
C ASN A 55 14.18 8.54 -7.49
N ARG A 56 14.16 8.49 -6.16
CA ARG A 56 13.72 7.29 -5.42
C ARG A 56 12.21 7.04 -5.57
N ILE A 57 11.39 8.09 -5.61
CA ILE A 57 9.95 7.97 -5.92
C ILE A 57 9.74 7.38 -7.31
N ASP A 58 10.48 7.87 -8.32
CA ASP A 58 10.39 7.37 -9.69
C ASP A 58 10.79 5.88 -9.77
N ASN A 59 11.81 5.47 -9.03
CA ASN A 59 12.20 4.06 -8.96
C ASN A 59 11.10 3.19 -8.32
N LEU A 60 10.48 3.64 -7.23
CA LEU A 60 9.35 2.94 -6.63
C LEU A 60 8.16 2.84 -7.60
N GLN A 61 7.90 3.90 -8.38
CA GLN A 61 6.83 3.90 -9.39
C GLN A 61 7.12 2.88 -10.49
N LYS A 62 8.35 2.81 -10.99
CA LYS A 62 8.79 1.81 -11.98
C LYS A 62 8.65 0.38 -11.46
N LEU A 63 8.93 0.14 -10.19
CA LEU A 63 8.72 -1.16 -9.54
C LEU A 63 7.24 -1.54 -9.40
N GLY A 64 6.31 -0.57 -9.54
CA GLY A 64 4.87 -0.81 -9.48
C GLY A 64 4.15 -0.15 -8.31
N CYS A 65 4.82 0.72 -7.53
CA CYS A 65 4.15 1.55 -6.54
C CYS A 65 3.19 2.51 -7.23
N SER A 66 1.93 2.54 -6.78
CA SER A 66 0.91 3.43 -7.34
C SER A 66 0.61 4.62 -6.43
N ILE A 67 0.88 4.49 -5.14
CA ILE A 67 0.57 5.47 -4.10
C ILE A 67 1.70 5.48 -3.08
N LEU A 68 2.16 6.67 -2.69
CA LEU A 68 3.18 6.79 -1.66
C LEU A 68 2.67 7.61 -0.47
N ARG A 69 2.80 7.06 0.74
CA ARG A 69 2.36 7.71 1.98
C ARG A 69 3.54 8.23 2.77
N PHE A 70 3.39 9.44 3.29
CA PHE A 70 4.37 10.10 4.15
C PHE A 70 3.78 10.39 5.53
N ALA A 71 4.56 10.19 6.58
CA ALA A 71 4.23 10.69 7.90
C ALA A 71 4.41 12.22 7.91
N VAL A 72 3.46 12.92 8.53
CA VAL A 72 3.48 14.38 8.65
C VAL A 72 3.31 14.74 10.13
N PRO A 73 4.40 14.72 10.91
CA PRO A 73 4.34 15.00 12.34
C PRO A 73 4.29 16.49 12.68
N ASP A 74 4.72 17.39 11.77
CA ASP A 74 4.87 18.83 12.00
C ASP A 74 4.66 19.65 10.72
N VAL A 75 4.66 20.97 10.88
CA VAL A 75 4.42 21.93 9.78
C VAL A 75 5.52 21.87 8.72
N LYS A 76 6.79 21.67 9.10
CA LYS A 76 7.90 21.60 8.14
C LYS A 76 7.74 20.37 7.23
N SER A 77 7.36 19.24 7.81
CA SER A 77 7.04 18.02 7.05
C SER A 77 5.85 18.23 6.12
N ALA A 78 4.83 19.00 6.54
CA ALA A 78 3.68 19.35 5.69
C ALA A 78 4.11 20.19 4.49
N LEU A 79 4.91 21.25 4.70
CA LEU A 79 5.45 22.09 3.63
C LEU A 79 6.34 21.30 2.66
N SER A 80 7.19 20.40 3.20
CA SER A 80 8.01 19.50 2.39
C SER A 80 7.15 18.57 1.53
N LEU A 81 6.09 17.98 2.11
CA LEU A 81 5.19 17.10 1.35
C LEU A 81 4.46 17.85 0.22
N VAL A 82 4.03 19.08 0.47
CA VAL A 82 3.44 19.96 -0.55
C VAL A 82 4.43 20.19 -1.70
N LYS A 83 5.68 20.56 -1.37
CA LYS A 83 6.75 20.76 -2.38
C LYS A 83 7.01 19.47 -3.18
N ILE A 84 7.10 18.31 -2.54
CA ILE A 84 7.28 17.02 -3.22
C ILE A 84 6.10 16.75 -4.17
N ALA A 85 4.86 16.97 -3.73
CA ALA A 85 3.66 16.72 -4.53
C ALA A 85 3.57 17.58 -5.80
N GLU A 86 4.18 18.76 -5.83
CA GLU A 86 4.26 19.61 -7.01
C GLU A 86 5.23 19.06 -8.07
N HIS A 87 6.18 18.22 -7.68
CA HIS A 87 7.26 17.77 -8.55
C HIS A 87 7.16 16.31 -8.99
N THR A 88 6.21 15.53 -8.45
CA THR A 88 6.01 14.13 -8.84
C THR A 88 4.64 13.88 -9.47
N SER A 89 4.56 12.84 -10.31
CA SER A 89 3.28 12.31 -10.81
C SER A 89 2.65 11.26 -9.87
N MET A 90 3.39 10.79 -8.88
CA MET A 90 2.93 9.82 -7.88
C MET A 90 1.86 10.46 -6.98
N PRO A 91 0.67 9.86 -6.82
CA PRO A 91 -0.28 10.29 -5.80
C PRO A 91 0.30 10.13 -4.39
N LEU A 92 0.39 11.24 -3.66
CA LEU A 92 0.93 11.27 -2.30
C LEU A 92 -0.18 11.33 -1.27
N VAL A 93 -0.01 10.58 -0.18
CA VAL A 93 -0.94 10.54 0.96
C VAL A 93 -0.26 11.10 2.20
N ALA A 94 -0.85 12.11 2.81
CA ALA A 94 -0.41 12.65 4.11
C ALA A 94 -0.99 11.81 5.25
N ASP A 95 -0.13 11.27 6.10
CA ASP A 95 -0.52 10.50 7.29
C ASP A 95 -0.54 11.41 8.52
N ILE A 96 -1.73 11.81 8.93
CA ILE A 96 -1.97 12.75 10.03
C ILE A 96 -2.51 11.99 11.24
N HIS A 97 -1.83 12.11 12.38
CA HIS A 97 -2.22 11.36 13.57
C HIS A 97 -3.06 12.17 14.57
N PHE A 98 -2.70 13.43 14.85
CA PHE A 98 -3.32 14.20 15.96
C PHE A 98 -3.73 15.61 15.58
N ASP A 99 -2.90 16.34 14.84
CA ASP A 99 -3.17 17.75 14.53
C ASP A 99 -3.82 17.91 13.15
N TYR A 100 -5.11 18.21 13.14
CA TYR A 100 -5.88 18.44 11.91
C TYR A 100 -5.35 19.60 11.07
N LYS A 101 -4.65 20.58 11.68
CA LYS A 101 -4.08 21.73 10.96
C LYS A 101 -3.02 21.28 9.95
N LEU A 102 -2.30 20.19 10.23
CA LEU A 102 -1.32 19.62 9.32
C LEU A 102 -2.01 19.06 8.05
N ALA A 103 -3.22 18.48 8.20
CA ALA A 103 -4.02 18.07 7.05
C ALA A 103 -4.41 19.28 6.18
N LEU A 104 -4.86 20.38 6.81
CA LEU A 104 -5.20 21.61 6.10
C LEU A 104 -3.98 22.21 5.39
N GLU A 105 -2.80 22.15 6.00
CA GLU A 105 -1.55 22.62 5.37
C GLU A 105 -1.20 21.78 4.15
N CYS A 106 -1.24 20.45 4.25
CA CYS A 106 -1.00 19.54 3.12
C CYS A 106 -1.98 19.78 1.96
N LEU A 107 -3.24 20.08 2.27
CA LEU A 107 -4.28 20.34 1.27
C LEU A 107 -4.14 21.67 0.53
N LYS A 108 -3.23 22.55 0.92
CA LYS A 108 -2.89 23.75 0.13
C LYS A 108 -2.22 23.39 -1.20
N GLY A 109 -1.51 22.26 -1.26
CA GLY A 109 -0.85 21.75 -2.45
C GLY A 109 -1.60 20.61 -3.16
N ASN A 110 -0.85 19.81 -3.95
CA ASN A 110 -1.37 18.71 -4.78
C ASN A 110 -1.35 17.34 -4.05
N VAL A 111 -1.48 17.32 -2.71
CA VAL A 111 -1.56 16.07 -1.95
C VAL A 111 -2.86 15.35 -2.30
N ALA A 112 -2.76 14.10 -2.73
CA ALA A 112 -3.85 13.35 -3.34
C ALA A 112 -4.90 12.83 -2.34
N ALA A 113 -4.48 12.53 -1.12
CA ALA A 113 -5.37 12.07 -0.06
C ALA A 113 -4.79 12.32 1.34
N ILE A 114 -5.67 12.37 2.32
CA ILE A 114 -5.31 12.46 3.74
C ILE A 114 -5.64 11.14 4.42
N ARG A 115 -4.71 10.60 5.20
CA ARG A 115 -4.99 9.49 6.12
C ARG A 115 -5.14 10.02 7.52
N ILE A 116 -6.28 9.75 8.12
CA ILE A 116 -6.56 10.08 9.53
C ILE A 116 -7.18 8.89 10.25
N ASN A 117 -7.12 8.96 11.58
CA ASN A 117 -8.04 8.24 12.45
C ASN A 117 -8.89 9.33 13.13
N PRO A 118 -10.19 9.47 12.79
CA PRO A 118 -11.06 10.52 13.33
C PRO A 118 -11.06 10.55 14.85
N GLY A 119 -11.06 9.37 15.50
CA GLY A 119 -10.95 9.27 16.96
C GLY A 119 -9.70 9.91 17.58
N ASN A 120 -8.61 10.08 16.80
CA ASN A 120 -7.37 10.71 17.26
C ASN A 120 -7.31 12.22 16.91
N ILE A 121 -8.02 12.65 15.88
CA ILE A 121 -8.04 14.05 15.44
C ILE A 121 -8.74 14.96 16.46
N GLY A 122 -9.68 14.40 17.21
CA GLY A 122 -10.35 15.05 18.32
C GLY A 122 -11.81 15.39 18.05
N SER A 123 -12.24 16.65 18.30
CA SER A 123 -13.64 17.03 18.21
C SER A 123 -14.19 17.04 16.77
N ARG A 124 -15.50 16.90 16.65
CA ARG A 124 -16.22 16.81 15.36
C ARG A 124 -15.93 17.99 14.43
N ASP A 125 -15.83 19.21 14.96
CA ASP A 125 -15.53 20.43 14.20
C ASP A 125 -14.17 20.34 13.48
N LYS A 126 -13.18 19.68 14.09
CA LYS A 126 -11.86 19.46 13.46
C LYS A 126 -11.94 18.44 12.30
N VAL A 127 -12.72 17.38 12.47
CA VAL A 127 -12.97 16.40 11.39
C VAL A 127 -13.70 17.08 10.25
N GLU A 128 -14.73 17.88 10.55
CA GLU A 128 -15.48 18.65 9.57
C GLU A 128 -14.61 19.64 8.80
N ALA A 129 -13.69 20.33 9.47
CA ALA A 129 -12.73 21.21 8.81
C ALA A 129 -11.86 20.46 7.76
N VAL A 130 -11.37 19.26 8.10
CA VAL A 130 -10.61 18.42 7.16
C VAL A 130 -11.49 17.95 6.00
N VAL A 131 -12.70 17.50 6.28
CA VAL A 131 -13.66 17.07 5.26
C VAL A 131 -13.97 18.19 4.27
N ASN A 132 -14.25 19.40 4.77
CA ASN A 132 -14.55 20.56 3.91
C ASN A 132 -13.36 20.92 3.04
N ALA A 133 -12.15 20.93 3.58
CA ALA A 133 -10.94 21.16 2.81
C ALA A 133 -10.70 20.05 1.74
N CYS A 134 -10.98 18.79 2.07
CA CYS A 134 -10.92 17.70 1.11
C CYS A 134 -11.96 17.85 -0.01
N LYS A 135 -13.19 18.26 0.31
CA LYS A 135 -14.24 18.56 -0.69
C LYS A 135 -13.79 19.64 -1.68
N GLU A 136 -13.25 20.75 -1.17
CA GLU A 136 -12.78 21.86 -1.98
C GLU A 136 -11.64 21.45 -2.92
N LYS A 137 -10.74 20.56 -2.47
CA LYS A 137 -9.58 20.10 -3.23
C LYS A 137 -9.83 18.84 -4.07
N GLY A 138 -10.96 18.19 -3.91
CA GLY A 138 -11.22 16.89 -4.54
C GLY A 138 -10.31 15.78 -4.02
N ALA A 139 -9.80 15.92 -2.79
CA ALA A 139 -8.93 14.93 -2.15
C ALA A 139 -9.77 13.88 -1.40
N ALA A 140 -9.32 12.63 -1.41
CA ALA A 140 -9.96 11.56 -0.66
C ALA A 140 -9.46 11.50 0.80
N ILE A 141 -10.24 10.86 1.66
CA ILE A 141 -9.84 10.57 3.03
C ILE A 141 -9.74 9.06 3.22
N ARG A 142 -8.63 8.62 3.80
CA ARG A 142 -8.51 7.25 4.27
C ARG A 142 -8.65 7.18 5.79
N ILE A 143 -9.68 6.49 6.25
CA ILE A 143 -9.88 6.13 7.65
C ILE A 143 -8.95 4.96 7.98
N GLY A 144 -8.08 5.13 8.97
CA GLY A 144 -7.15 4.10 9.41
C GLY A 144 -7.43 3.59 10.81
N VAL A 145 -7.99 2.39 10.92
CA VAL A 145 -8.22 1.70 12.19
C VAL A 145 -7.15 0.61 12.39
N ASN A 146 -6.53 0.62 13.55
CA ASN A 146 -5.54 -0.38 13.94
C ASN A 146 -5.93 -1.05 15.25
N SER A 147 -5.59 -2.32 15.41
CA SER A 147 -5.92 -3.09 16.63
C SER A 147 -5.32 -2.52 17.93
N GLY A 148 -4.25 -1.73 17.83
CA GLY A 148 -3.62 -1.05 18.97
C GLY A 148 -4.30 0.26 19.40
N SER A 149 -5.33 0.74 18.66
CA SER A 149 -5.99 2.03 18.92
C SER A 149 -7.52 1.91 18.89
N LEU A 150 -8.04 0.84 19.50
CA LEU A 150 -9.49 0.65 19.66
C LEU A 150 -10.09 1.67 20.65
N PRO A 151 -11.33 2.14 20.44
CA PRO A 151 -12.09 2.88 21.42
C PRO A 151 -12.17 2.13 22.75
N LYS A 152 -12.14 2.86 23.87
CA LYS A 152 -12.09 2.28 25.23
C LYS A 152 -13.22 1.30 25.54
N ASP A 153 -14.43 1.61 25.10
CA ASP A 153 -15.61 0.77 25.27
C ASP A 153 -15.45 -0.57 24.52
N LEU A 154 -14.98 -0.55 23.29
CA LEU A 154 -14.75 -1.76 22.50
C LEU A 154 -13.55 -2.57 23.03
N ALA A 155 -12.47 -1.89 23.46
CA ALA A 155 -11.33 -2.54 24.10
C ALA A 155 -11.75 -3.30 25.35
N GLN A 156 -12.60 -2.73 26.21
CA GLN A 156 -13.15 -3.40 27.39
C GLN A 156 -13.97 -4.66 27.04
N LEU A 157 -14.78 -4.59 25.99
CA LEU A 157 -15.57 -5.75 25.53
C LEU A 157 -14.65 -6.88 25.04
N VAL A 158 -13.54 -6.54 24.39
CA VAL A 158 -12.55 -7.52 23.96
C VAL A 158 -11.84 -8.14 25.18
N GLU A 159 -11.39 -7.34 26.12
CA GLU A 159 -10.76 -7.81 27.36
C GLU A 159 -11.67 -8.73 28.19
N GLN A 160 -12.96 -8.45 28.19
CA GLN A 160 -13.99 -9.27 28.88
C GLN A 160 -14.37 -10.53 28.08
N GLY A 161 -13.80 -10.77 26.90
CA GLY A 161 -14.15 -11.89 26.04
C GLY A 161 -15.57 -11.82 25.43
N LYS A 162 -16.23 -10.66 25.50
CA LYS A 162 -17.59 -10.43 24.96
C LYS A 162 -17.60 -10.09 23.47
N MET A 163 -16.45 -9.71 22.94
CA MET A 163 -16.27 -9.33 21.53
C MET A 163 -14.92 -9.80 21.05
N THR A 164 -14.81 -10.26 19.79
CA THR A 164 -13.51 -10.53 19.15
C THR A 164 -12.85 -9.22 18.77
N ARG A 165 -11.51 -9.19 18.71
CA ARG A 165 -10.76 -8.01 18.28
C ARG A 165 -11.08 -7.64 16.82
N ALA A 166 -11.27 -8.62 15.95
CA ALA A 166 -11.70 -8.41 14.57
C ALA A 166 -13.04 -7.68 14.49
N LYS A 167 -14.02 -8.08 15.29
CA LYS A 167 -15.33 -7.41 15.36
C LYS A 167 -15.19 -5.99 15.91
N ALA A 168 -14.34 -5.77 16.91
CA ALA A 168 -14.09 -4.44 17.45
C ALA A 168 -13.44 -3.50 16.41
N LEU A 169 -12.52 -4.02 15.57
CA LEU A 169 -11.94 -3.28 14.45
C LEU A 169 -13.00 -2.85 13.43
N SER A 170 -13.86 -3.80 13.01
CA SER A 170 -14.94 -3.52 12.07
C SER A 170 -15.93 -2.53 12.64
N GLU A 171 -16.34 -2.70 13.89
CA GLU A 171 -17.26 -1.78 14.59
C GLU A 171 -16.66 -0.37 14.70
N THR A 172 -15.38 -0.25 15.02
CA THR A 172 -14.70 1.04 15.02
C THR A 172 -14.75 1.71 13.64
N ALA A 173 -14.46 0.96 12.57
CA ALA A 173 -14.53 1.48 11.21
C ALA A 173 -15.95 1.93 10.83
N ILE A 174 -16.97 1.19 11.22
CA ILE A 174 -18.38 1.53 11.00
C ILE A 174 -18.75 2.86 11.69
N ARG A 175 -18.37 3.03 12.95
CA ARG A 175 -18.59 4.28 13.69
C ARG A 175 -17.89 5.47 13.04
N GLU A 176 -16.66 5.29 12.61
CA GLU A 176 -15.91 6.34 11.93
C GLU A 176 -16.53 6.71 10.58
N VAL A 177 -16.94 5.73 9.78
CA VAL A 177 -17.63 5.96 8.50
C VAL A 177 -18.94 6.73 8.70
N SER A 178 -19.69 6.47 9.76
CA SER A 178 -20.95 7.18 10.03
C SER A 178 -20.76 8.69 10.16
N VAL A 179 -19.63 9.14 10.72
CA VAL A 179 -19.29 10.55 10.84
C VAL A 179 -19.14 11.20 9.45
N PHE A 180 -18.51 10.51 8.48
CA PHE A 180 -18.34 11.03 7.12
C PHE A 180 -19.65 11.03 6.33
N ASN A 181 -20.50 10.02 6.54
CA ASN A 181 -21.84 9.98 5.96
C ASN A 181 -22.71 11.15 6.43
N GLU A 182 -22.68 11.50 7.72
CA GLU A 182 -23.38 12.65 8.28
C GLU A 182 -22.84 13.98 7.70
N LEU A 183 -21.55 14.03 7.34
CA LEU A 183 -20.93 15.17 6.68
C LEU A 183 -21.12 15.16 5.15
N ASN A 184 -21.88 14.22 4.59
CA ASN A 184 -22.08 14.04 3.14
C ASN A 184 -20.75 13.98 2.38
N PHE A 185 -19.83 13.11 2.85
CA PHE A 185 -18.52 12.88 2.21
C PHE A 185 -18.35 11.40 1.88
N ASP A 186 -18.28 11.09 0.60
CA ASP A 186 -18.26 9.73 0.05
C ASP A 186 -16.87 9.30 -0.52
N GLN A 187 -15.93 10.26 -0.63
CA GLN A 187 -14.57 9.97 -1.11
C GLN A 187 -13.71 9.35 0.01
N VAL A 188 -14.17 8.20 0.50
CA VAL A 188 -13.61 7.52 1.68
C VAL A 188 -13.08 6.16 1.30
N VAL A 189 -11.86 5.86 1.76
CA VAL A 189 -11.23 4.52 1.77
C VAL A 189 -11.06 4.08 3.22
N VAL A 190 -11.35 2.83 3.55
CA VAL A 190 -11.21 2.32 4.92
C VAL A 190 -10.05 1.33 5.01
N SER A 191 -9.32 1.36 6.10
CA SER A 191 -8.32 0.35 6.42
C SER A 191 -8.47 -0.15 7.85
N MET A 192 -8.59 -1.46 8.01
CA MET A 192 -8.64 -2.17 9.29
C MET A 192 -7.48 -3.15 9.35
N LYS A 193 -6.56 -2.94 10.28
CA LYS A 193 -5.31 -3.68 10.33
C LYS A 193 -5.04 -4.24 11.72
N ALA A 194 -4.69 -5.51 11.75
CA ALA A 194 -4.16 -6.20 12.93
C ALA A 194 -2.77 -6.78 12.62
N SER A 195 -2.02 -7.16 13.63
CA SER A 195 -0.78 -7.93 13.50
C SER A 195 -1.03 -9.43 13.26
N SER A 196 -2.25 -9.88 13.59
CA SER A 196 -2.76 -11.21 13.27
C SER A 196 -3.36 -11.24 11.87
N VAL A 197 -2.98 -12.25 11.09
CA VAL A 197 -3.53 -12.52 9.76
C VAL A 197 -5.04 -12.76 9.85
N GLN A 198 -5.46 -13.64 10.76
CA GLN A 198 -6.88 -14.01 10.89
C GLN A 198 -7.75 -12.82 11.32
N GLU A 199 -7.31 -12.03 12.32
CA GLU A 199 -8.05 -10.83 12.74
C GLU A 199 -8.16 -9.80 11.61
N THR A 200 -7.11 -9.68 10.77
CA THR A 200 -7.15 -8.79 9.59
C THR A 200 -8.17 -9.30 8.58
N ILE A 201 -8.21 -10.60 8.30
CA ILE A 201 -9.17 -11.20 7.37
C ILE A 201 -10.60 -10.98 7.89
N ASP A 202 -10.88 -11.43 9.12
CA ASP A 202 -12.23 -11.40 9.70
C ASP A 202 -12.81 -9.97 9.79
N ALA A 203 -11.96 -8.97 10.14
CA ALA A 203 -12.39 -7.59 10.21
C ALA A 203 -12.78 -7.03 8.83
N ASN A 204 -11.98 -7.33 7.79
CA ASN A 204 -12.23 -6.84 6.43
C ASN A 204 -13.43 -7.58 5.79
N GLU A 205 -13.58 -8.89 5.97
CA GLU A 205 -14.74 -9.64 5.52
C GLU A 205 -16.04 -9.14 6.18
N THR A 206 -16.01 -8.92 7.50
CA THR A 206 -17.16 -8.38 8.24
C THR A 206 -17.60 -7.04 7.67
N PHE A 207 -16.67 -6.12 7.44
CA PHE A 207 -16.99 -4.80 6.89
C PHE A 207 -17.48 -4.87 5.44
N ALA A 208 -16.80 -5.65 4.58
CA ALA A 208 -17.14 -5.79 3.17
C ALA A 208 -18.51 -6.44 2.93
N SER A 209 -19.03 -7.21 3.90
CA SER A 209 -20.38 -7.78 3.82
C SER A 209 -21.49 -6.74 4.02
N MET A 210 -21.17 -5.57 4.57
CA MET A 210 -22.14 -4.54 4.94
C MET A 210 -21.99 -3.22 4.16
N TYR A 211 -20.78 -2.92 3.68
CA TYR A 211 -20.46 -1.63 3.08
C TYR A 211 -19.75 -1.78 1.73
N ASP A 212 -20.12 -0.96 0.77
CA ASP A 212 -19.53 -0.84 -0.55
C ASP A 212 -18.35 0.17 -0.62
N ILE A 213 -17.67 0.39 0.50
CA ILE A 213 -16.54 1.31 0.61
C ILE A 213 -15.23 0.57 0.27
N PRO A 214 -14.37 1.14 -0.58
CA PRO A 214 -13.12 0.49 -0.95
C PRO A 214 -12.18 0.32 0.24
N LEU A 215 -11.56 -0.86 0.32
CA LEU A 215 -10.71 -1.26 1.43
C LEU A 215 -9.22 -1.20 1.06
N HIS A 216 -8.44 -0.59 1.96
CA HIS A 216 -6.99 -0.64 1.96
C HIS A 216 -6.49 -1.74 2.88
N VAL A 217 -6.10 -2.87 2.30
CA VAL A 217 -5.72 -4.07 3.05
C VAL A 217 -4.24 -4.05 3.43
N GLY A 218 -3.94 -4.50 4.63
CA GLY A 218 -2.58 -4.65 5.13
C GLY A 218 -2.55 -5.35 6.49
N VAL A 219 -1.51 -6.12 6.73
CA VAL A 219 -1.17 -6.62 8.08
C VAL A 219 -0.23 -5.61 8.73
N THR A 220 -0.61 -5.06 9.91
CA THR A 220 0.27 -4.11 10.61
C THR A 220 1.37 -4.86 11.34
N GLU A 221 2.57 -4.24 11.43
CA GLU A 221 3.69 -4.84 12.17
C GLU A 221 3.95 -6.30 11.75
N ALA A 222 3.94 -6.54 10.42
CA ALA A 222 4.03 -7.92 9.93
C ALA A 222 5.40 -8.56 10.25
N GLY A 223 6.44 -7.75 10.49
CA GLY A 223 7.74 -8.20 10.96
C GLY A 223 8.87 -8.09 9.93
N PRO A 224 9.98 -8.81 10.14
CA PRO A 224 11.09 -8.90 9.18
C PRO A 224 10.64 -9.42 7.82
N LEU A 225 11.49 -9.27 6.81
CA LEU A 225 11.18 -9.55 5.41
C LEU A 225 10.44 -10.89 5.22
N ILE A 226 11.02 -12.01 5.62
CA ILE A 226 10.44 -13.34 5.39
C ILE A 226 9.10 -13.50 6.11
N THR A 227 9.06 -13.19 7.42
CA THR A 227 7.84 -13.30 8.22
C THR A 227 6.72 -12.41 7.69
N GLY A 228 7.08 -11.17 7.34
CA GLY A 228 6.12 -10.20 6.84
C GLY A 228 5.59 -10.55 5.45
N VAL A 229 6.43 -11.10 4.56
CA VAL A 229 6.00 -11.64 3.25
C VAL A 229 4.97 -12.75 3.45
N VAL A 230 5.29 -13.75 4.30
CA VAL A 230 4.38 -14.88 4.56
C VAL A 230 3.03 -14.39 5.09
N LYS A 231 3.02 -13.55 6.13
CA LYS A 231 1.78 -13.02 6.71
C LYS A 231 0.95 -12.24 5.68
N SER A 232 1.61 -11.36 4.92
CA SER A 232 0.95 -10.55 3.90
C SER A 232 0.37 -11.38 2.78
N THR A 233 1.10 -12.40 2.31
CA THR A 233 0.64 -13.33 1.28
C THR A 233 -0.62 -14.06 1.73
N PHE A 234 -0.64 -14.63 2.94
CA PHE A 234 -1.82 -15.33 3.45
C PHE A 234 -3.05 -14.41 3.55
N ALA A 235 -2.90 -13.23 4.15
CA ALA A 235 -4.01 -12.30 4.32
C ALA A 235 -4.52 -11.79 2.97
N PHE A 236 -3.62 -11.37 2.09
CA PHE A 236 -4.01 -10.73 0.83
C PHE A 236 -4.57 -11.73 -0.17
N SER A 237 -3.97 -12.92 -0.32
CA SER A 237 -4.49 -13.96 -1.21
C SER A 237 -5.92 -14.34 -0.84
N LYS A 238 -6.21 -14.51 0.45
CA LYS A 238 -7.57 -14.81 0.92
C LYS A 238 -8.54 -13.69 0.55
N LEU A 239 -8.24 -12.45 0.94
CA LEU A 239 -9.14 -11.32 0.74
C LEU A 239 -9.30 -10.96 -0.74
N ILE A 240 -8.22 -10.91 -1.52
CA ILE A 240 -8.23 -10.55 -2.94
C ILE A 240 -9.00 -11.58 -3.77
N ASN A 241 -8.87 -12.87 -3.48
CA ASN A 241 -9.62 -13.91 -4.18
C ASN A 241 -11.13 -13.85 -3.89
N GLU A 242 -11.54 -13.21 -2.80
CA GLU A 242 -12.93 -12.94 -2.46
C GLU A 242 -13.42 -11.57 -2.96
N GLY A 243 -12.59 -10.82 -3.69
CA GLY A 243 -12.93 -9.50 -4.21
C GLY A 243 -12.76 -8.37 -3.18
N ILE A 244 -12.12 -8.63 -2.06
CA ILE A 244 -11.86 -7.65 -0.99
C ILE A 244 -10.45 -7.10 -1.13
N GLY A 245 -10.33 -5.76 -1.13
CA GLY A 245 -9.04 -5.08 -1.23
C GLY A 245 -8.88 -4.34 -2.55
N SER A 246 -9.06 -3.02 -2.49
CA SER A 246 -8.92 -2.12 -3.64
C SER A 246 -7.53 -1.50 -3.72
N THR A 247 -6.83 -1.50 -2.60
CA THR A 247 -5.42 -1.10 -2.49
C THR A 247 -4.76 -1.91 -1.38
N ILE A 248 -3.51 -2.26 -1.55
CA ILE A 248 -2.74 -3.06 -0.59
C ILE A 248 -1.48 -2.35 -0.11
N ARG A 249 -1.06 -2.64 1.13
CA ARG A 249 0.25 -2.27 1.62
C ARG A 249 0.87 -3.41 2.42
N VAL A 250 2.00 -3.91 1.94
CA VAL A 250 2.88 -4.80 2.70
C VAL A 250 3.66 -3.95 3.73
N SER A 251 3.68 -4.36 5.00
CA SER A 251 4.36 -3.62 6.09
C SER A 251 5.54 -4.43 6.61
N LEU A 252 6.74 -4.08 6.18
CA LEU A 252 7.96 -4.81 6.51
C LEU A 252 8.94 -3.94 7.29
N SER A 253 9.69 -4.57 8.21
CA SER A 253 10.95 -4.03 8.72
C SER A 253 12.05 -4.23 7.65
N SER A 254 11.87 -3.60 6.49
CA SER A 254 12.73 -3.69 5.31
C SER A 254 12.58 -2.42 4.45
N THR A 255 13.16 -2.37 3.25
CA THR A 255 13.09 -1.21 2.35
C THR A 255 11.69 -1.05 1.73
N PRO A 256 11.31 0.15 1.27
CA PRO A 256 10.07 0.37 0.53
C PRO A 256 9.99 -0.46 -0.75
N GLU A 257 11.13 -0.67 -1.44
CA GLU A 257 11.23 -1.49 -2.64
C GLU A 257 10.78 -2.93 -2.36
N ASN A 258 11.23 -3.53 -1.27
CA ASN A 258 10.82 -4.88 -0.86
C ASN A 258 9.31 -4.95 -0.56
N GLU A 259 8.71 -3.90 0.01
CA GLU A 259 7.25 -3.82 0.21
C GLU A 259 6.51 -3.80 -1.13
N VAL A 260 6.99 -3.01 -2.09
CA VAL A 260 6.39 -2.88 -3.42
C VAL A 260 6.52 -4.18 -4.21
N ILE A 261 7.73 -4.76 -4.26
CA ILE A 261 7.99 -6.03 -4.95
C ILE A 261 7.10 -7.14 -4.38
N THR A 262 7.04 -7.26 -3.05
CA THR A 262 6.18 -8.26 -2.40
C THR A 262 4.71 -8.05 -2.78
N GLY A 263 4.21 -6.82 -2.75
CA GLY A 263 2.83 -6.50 -3.16
C GLY A 263 2.56 -6.85 -4.62
N ARG A 264 3.52 -6.56 -5.50
CA ARG A 264 3.48 -6.88 -6.92
C ARG A 264 3.38 -8.40 -7.16
N GLU A 265 4.26 -9.18 -6.53
CA GLU A 265 4.26 -10.64 -6.68
C GLU A 265 2.97 -11.25 -6.13
N ILE A 266 2.46 -10.78 -4.98
CA ILE A 266 1.16 -11.25 -4.47
C ILE A 266 0.03 -10.96 -5.46
N LEU A 267 -0.03 -9.77 -6.06
CA LEU A 267 -1.05 -9.44 -7.06
C LEU A 267 -0.91 -10.27 -8.34
N HIS A 268 0.33 -10.57 -8.75
CA HIS A 268 0.60 -11.44 -9.89
C HIS A 268 0.07 -12.86 -9.63
N GLU A 269 0.44 -13.47 -8.51
CA GLU A 269 0.00 -14.81 -8.11
C GLU A 269 -1.52 -14.90 -7.87
N CYS A 270 -2.16 -13.81 -7.48
CA CYS A 270 -3.63 -13.73 -7.39
C CYS A 270 -4.32 -13.47 -8.75
N GLY A 271 -3.58 -13.38 -9.86
CA GLY A 271 -4.13 -13.06 -11.19
C GLY A 271 -4.75 -11.66 -11.31
N LYS A 272 -4.34 -10.73 -10.43
CA LYS A 272 -4.83 -9.34 -10.41
C LYS A 272 -3.86 -8.34 -11.01
N ARG A 273 -2.69 -8.79 -11.40
CA ARG A 273 -1.69 -8.04 -12.16
C ARG A 273 -1.22 -8.87 -13.34
N THR A 274 -1.21 -8.28 -14.52
CA THR A 274 -0.68 -8.87 -15.74
C THR A 274 0.48 -8.04 -16.24
N GLY A 275 1.43 -8.68 -16.90
CA GLY A 275 2.61 -8.02 -17.48
C GLY A 275 3.71 -7.66 -16.48
N GLY A 276 4.75 -7.08 -17.00
CA GLY A 276 6.01 -6.85 -16.29
C GLY A 276 7.00 -7.99 -16.47
N VAL A 277 8.19 -7.84 -15.89
CA VAL A 277 9.22 -8.88 -15.92
C VAL A 277 8.93 -9.91 -14.83
N THR A 278 8.93 -11.20 -15.21
CA THR A 278 8.92 -12.33 -14.30
C THR A 278 10.33 -12.94 -14.23
N ILE A 279 10.88 -13.09 -13.04
CA ILE A 279 12.21 -13.69 -12.85
C ILE A 279 12.04 -15.12 -12.33
N VAL A 280 12.53 -16.07 -13.10
CA VAL A 280 12.64 -17.49 -12.71
C VAL A 280 14.08 -17.78 -12.41
N SER A 281 14.45 -18.12 -11.19
CA SER A 281 15.83 -18.34 -10.81
C SER A 281 16.07 -19.69 -10.15
N CYS A 282 17.23 -20.29 -10.47
CA CYS A 282 17.66 -21.55 -9.87
C CYS A 282 18.08 -21.33 -8.41
N PRO A 283 17.65 -22.20 -7.45
CA PRO A 283 17.99 -22.05 -6.02
C PRO A 283 19.46 -22.39 -5.72
N ARG A 284 20.25 -22.74 -6.73
CA ARG A 284 21.66 -23.14 -6.64
C ARG A 284 21.85 -24.52 -5.96
N CYS A 285 22.74 -25.32 -6.49
CA CYS A 285 23.14 -26.59 -5.91
C CYS A 285 24.63 -26.85 -6.21
N GLY A 286 25.18 -28.02 -5.81
CA GLY A 286 26.58 -28.39 -6.04
C GLY A 286 27.05 -28.45 -7.51
N ARG A 287 26.14 -28.33 -8.49
CA ARG A 287 26.47 -28.31 -9.93
C ARG A 287 26.65 -26.87 -10.49
N VAL A 288 26.56 -25.87 -9.62
CA VAL A 288 26.60 -24.45 -10.05
C VAL A 288 27.90 -24.09 -10.78
N GLY A 289 27.76 -23.47 -11.93
CA GLY A 289 28.85 -22.86 -12.71
C GLY A 289 28.69 -21.34 -12.90
N PHE A 290 27.62 -20.75 -12.35
CA PHE A 290 27.31 -19.33 -12.45
C PHE A 290 26.74 -18.79 -11.14
N ASP A 291 27.11 -17.60 -10.71
CA ASP A 291 26.61 -16.97 -9.48
C ASP A 291 25.21 -16.39 -9.67
N VAL A 292 24.19 -17.27 -9.62
CA VAL A 292 22.78 -16.91 -9.75
C VAL A 292 22.35 -15.92 -8.67
N HIS A 293 22.76 -16.13 -7.41
CA HIS A 293 22.34 -15.28 -6.30
C HIS A 293 22.89 -13.86 -6.48
N GLY A 294 24.18 -13.70 -6.72
CA GLY A 294 24.79 -12.39 -6.95
C GLY A 294 24.23 -11.70 -8.19
N PHE A 295 23.84 -12.44 -9.23
CA PHE A 295 23.16 -11.87 -10.39
C PHE A 295 21.79 -11.35 -10.03
N VAL A 296 20.95 -12.15 -9.35
CA VAL A 296 19.59 -11.76 -8.95
C VAL A 296 19.65 -10.58 -7.98
N ASP A 297 20.50 -10.63 -6.96
CA ASP A 297 20.67 -9.55 -5.99
C ASP A 297 21.03 -8.22 -6.67
N ARG A 298 21.89 -8.26 -7.68
CA ARG A 298 22.33 -7.07 -8.42
C ARG A 298 21.27 -6.52 -9.37
N TRP A 299 20.54 -7.38 -10.09
CA TRP A 299 19.74 -6.98 -11.23
C TRP A 299 18.23 -7.03 -11.00
N GLN A 300 17.77 -7.62 -9.90
CA GLN A 300 16.33 -7.80 -9.64
C GLN A 300 15.55 -6.50 -9.75
N ASN A 301 15.97 -5.43 -9.09
CA ASN A 301 15.25 -4.17 -9.10
C ASN A 301 15.20 -3.53 -10.49
N GLU A 302 16.32 -3.57 -11.23
CA GLU A 302 16.37 -3.06 -12.60
C GLU A 302 15.46 -3.86 -13.53
N LEU A 303 15.54 -5.20 -13.48
CA LEU A 303 14.70 -6.07 -14.29
C LEU A 303 13.21 -5.85 -13.98
N LEU A 304 12.83 -5.82 -12.72
CA LEU A 304 11.45 -5.62 -12.30
C LEU A 304 10.93 -4.20 -12.60
N SER A 305 11.80 -3.22 -12.84
CA SER A 305 11.42 -1.86 -13.21
C SER A 305 11.16 -1.68 -14.71
N LEU A 306 11.52 -2.67 -15.54
CA LEU A 306 11.28 -2.59 -16.97
C LEU A 306 9.79 -2.73 -17.32
N ASP A 307 9.31 -1.85 -18.17
CA ASP A 307 7.96 -1.94 -18.76
C ASP A 307 7.95 -2.93 -19.94
N LYS A 308 8.21 -4.20 -19.63
CA LYS A 308 8.25 -5.30 -20.59
C LYS A 308 7.51 -6.50 -20.01
N ASN A 309 6.72 -7.17 -20.84
CA ASN A 309 6.07 -8.42 -20.46
C ASN A 309 6.94 -9.58 -20.94
N ILE A 310 7.94 -9.93 -20.13
CA ILE A 310 8.90 -10.99 -20.45
C ILE A 310 9.24 -11.82 -19.21
N THR A 311 9.61 -13.07 -19.48
CA THR A 311 10.18 -13.99 -18.48
C THR A 311 11.70 -14.05 -18.66
N VAL A 312 12.44 -13.80 -17.57
CA VAL A 312 13.89 -13.93 -17.49
C VAL A 312 14.24 -15.13 -16.63
N ALA A 313 14.84 -16.16 -17.23
CA ALA A 313 15.32 -17.34 -16.52
C ALA A 313 16.81 -17.19 -16.18
N VAL A 314 17.18 -17.33 -14.90
CA VAL A 314 18.56 -17.24 -14.41
C VAL A 314 18.96 -18.59 -13.82
N MET A 315 19.77 -19.34 -14.56
CA MET A 315 20.09 -20.75 -14.26
C MET A 315 21.57 -20.95 -13.98
N GLY A 316 21.87 -21.70 -12.92
CA GLY A 316 23.24 -21.89 -12.41
C GLY A 316 24.04 -23.00 -13.06
N CYS A 317 23.45 -23.87 -13.90
CA CYS A 317 24.16 -25.02 -14.47
C CYS A 317 23.56 -25.48 -15.80
N VAL A 318 24.33 -26.29 -16.53
CA VAL A 318 23.94 -26.87 -17.84
C VAL A 318 22.75 -27.84 -17.79
N VAL A 319 22.35 -28.29 -16.60
CA VAL A 319 21.21 -29.25 -16.45
C VAL A 319 19.88 -28.51 -16.59
N ASN A 320 19.66 -27.45 -15.79
CA ASN A 320 18.41 -26.68 -15.81
C ASN A 320 18.45 -25.53 -16.84
N GLY A 321 19.66 -25.06 -17.21
CA GLY A 321 19.79 -23.96 -18.17
C GLY A 321 19.03 -24.19 -19.48
N PRO A 322 19.26 -25.31 -20.21
CA PRO A 322 18.55 -25.57 -21.43
C PRO A 322 17.04 -25.85 -21.26
N GLY A 323 16.64 -26.44 -20.12
CA GLY A 323 15.24 -26.78 -19.83
C GLY A 323 14.40 -25.54 -19.59
N GLU A 324 14.71 -24.80 -18.54
CA GLU A 324 13.96 -23.60 -18.12
C GLU A 324 14.21 -22.42 -19.08
N GLY A 325 15.44 -22.29 -19.61
CA GLY A 325 15.74 -21.23 -20.59
C GLY A 325 14.93 -21.31 -21.89
N LYS A 326 14.45 -22.49 -22.29
CA LYS A 326 13.60 -22.67 -23.47
C LYS A 326 12.20 -22.09 -23.32
N HIS A 327 11.71 -21.98 -22.09
CA HIS A 327 10.37 -21.48 -21.78
C HIS A 327 10.37 -19.99 -21.40
N ALA A 328 11.55 -19.38 -21.30
CA ALA A 328 11.72 -17.96 -21.01
C ALA A 328 12.02 -17.16 -22.28
N ASP A 329 11.66 -15.88 -22.28
CA ASP A 329 12.01 -14.96 -23.36
C ASP A 329 13.51 -14.67 -23.36
N ILE A 330 14.15 -14.63 -22.17
CA ILE A 330 15.58 -14.47 -21.99
C ILE A 330 16.10 -15.54 -21.01
N GLY A 331 17.02 -16.37 -21.49
CA GLY A 331 17.69 -17.37 -20.67
C GLY A 331 19.14 -16.98 -20.37
N ILE A 332 19.52 -16.92 -19.10
CA ILE A 332 20.88 -16.73 -18.63
C ILE A 332 21.31 -18.02 -17.95
N ALA A 333 22.30 -18.69 -18.51
CA ALA A 333 22.79 -19.95 -17.94
C ALA A 333 24.32 -19.92 -17.90
N GLY A 334 24.89 -20.26 -16.75
CA GLY A 334 26.31 -20.51 -16.62
C GLY A 334 26.64 -21.96 -16.89
N GLY A 335 27.72 -22.20 -17.65
CA GLY A 335 28.33 -23.49 -17.88
C GLY A 335 29.78 -23.47 -17.46
N LYS A 336 30.37 -24.65 -17.29
CA LYS A 336 31.83 -24.80 -17.41
C LYS A 336 32.09 -24.80 -18.90
N ASP A 337 33.16 -24.08 -19.32
CA ASP A 337 33.65 -23.99 -20.69
C ASP A 337 33.71 -25.36 -21.38
#